data_6a791e1c8419dfb5e5d900066fccb288
#
_entry.id   6a791e1c8419dfb5e5d900066fccb288
#
_cell.length_a   1.000
_cell.length_b   1.000
_cell.length_c   1.000
_cell.angle_alpha   90.00
_cell.angle_beta   90.00
_cell.angle_gamma   90.00
#
_symmetry.space_group_name_H-M   'P 1'
#
loop_
_entity.id
_entity.type
_entity.pdbx_description
1 polymer ?
#
loop_
_entity_poly.entity_id
_entity_poly.type
_entity_poly.pdbx_seq_one_letter_code
_entity_poly.pdbx_strand_id
1 'polypeptide(L)'
;MKRRSTAPADKFTARVLTAARRIPPGRVATYGDVAAMAGRPRAARAVGNIMRTCGRADVPCHRVIAAGGRIGGYVGRETFKRALLAAEGLIVSGGRVRDFDRVRWPQRKR
;
A
#
# COMPACT_ATOMS: atom_id res chain seq x y z
N MET A 1 -28.55 -4.65 -11.86
CA MET A 1 -27.92 -4.49 -11.67
C MET A 1 -27.17 -4.22 -11.51
N LYS A 2 -26.72 -4.02 -11.50
CA LYS A 2 -25.96 -3.74 -11.33
C LYS A 2 -25.04 -3.55 -10.99
N ARG A 3 -24.49 -3.58 -10.93
CA ARG A 3 -23.57 -3.51 -10.64
C ARG A 3 -22.82 -2.99 -10.81
N ARG A 4 -22.22 -2.89 -10.62
CA ARG A 4 -21.40 -2.40 -10.82
C ARG A 4 -20.66 -2.24 -11.51
N SER A 5 -20.52 -1.87 -11.36
CA SER A 5 -19.91 -1.44 -12.33
C SER A 5 -18.61 -1.61 -12.70
N THR A 6 -18.21 -1.91 -13.54
CA THR A 6 -17.00 -2.27 -14.02
C THR A 6 -16.47 -1.28 -14.99
N ALA A 7 -16.33 -0.09 -14.57
CA ALA A 7 -15.73 0.93 -15.39
C ALA A 7 -14.30 0.53 -15.69
N PRO A 8 -13.68 1.06 -16.76
CA PRO A 8 -12.29 0.77 -17.07
C PRO A 8 -11.36 1.07 -15.92
N ALA A 9 -11.71 2.04 -15.10
CA ALA A 9 -10.92 2.34 -13.92
C ALA A 9 -10.87 1.17 -12.97
N ASP A 10 -11.88 0.30 -13.03
CA ASP A 10 -11.91 -0.85 -12.15
C ASP A 10 -10.83 -1.86 -12.48
N LYS A 11 -10.38 -1.90 -13.73
CA LYS A 11 -9.29 -2.80 -14.06
C LYS A 11 -8.02 -2.41 -13.36
N PHE A 12 -7.73 -1.13 -13.33
CA PHE A 12 -6.55 -0.69 -12.60
C PHE A 12 -6.72 -0.91 -11.12
N THR A 13 -7.88 -0.58 -10.58
CA THR A 13 -8.17 -0.82 -9.18
C THR A 13 -7.99 -2.29 -8.82
N ALA A 14 -8.50 -3.18 -9.66
CA ALA A 14 -8.37 -4.61 -9.42
C ALA A 14 -6.90 -5.03 -9.41
N ARG A 15 -6.09 -4.48 -10.31
CA ARG A 15 -4.67 -4.79 -10.34
C ARG A 15 -3.96 -4.26 -9.11
N VAL A 16 -4.36 -3.09 -8.65
CA VAL A 16 -3.79 -2.51 -7.44
C VAL A 16 -4.08 -3.40 -6.24
N LEU A 17 -5.32 -3.83 -6.10
CA LEU A 17 -5.70 -4.68 -4.97
C LEU A 17 -4.99 -6.03 -5.04
N THR A 18 -4.86 -6.59 -6.23
CA THR A 18 -4.13 -7.83 -6.40
C THR A 18 -2.67 -7.67 -6.02
N ALA A 19 -2.05 -6.58 -6.45
CA ALA A 19 -0.66 -6.31 -6.11
C ALA A 19 -0.49 -6.15 -4.60
N ALA A 20 -1.40 -5.42 -3.97
CA ALA A 20 -1.30 -5.19 -2.53
C ALA A 20 -1.43 -6.49 -1.75
N ARG A 21 -2.29 -7.40 -2.20
CA ARG A 21 -2.44 -8.69 -1.53
C ARG A 21 -1.18 -9.52 -1.51
N ARG A 22 -0.28 -9.26 -2.45
CA ARG A 22 0.94 -10.04 -2.54
C ARG A 22 2.02 -9.56 -1.58
N ILE A 23 1.85 -8.42 -0.96
CA ILE A 23 2.84 -7.90 -0.02
C ILE A 23 2.83 -8.77 1.24
N PRO A 24 3.95 -9.43 1.56
CA PRO A 24 3.94 -10.33 2.72
C PRO A 24 3.97 -9.57 4.03
N PRO A 25 3.56 -10.21 5.12
CA PRO A 25 3.69 -9.62 6.45
C PRO A 25 5.14 -9.25 6.73
N GLY A 26 5.36 -8.13 7.38
CA GLY A 26 6.70 -7.68 7.69
C GLY A 26 7.37 -6.94 6.57
N ARG A 27 6.65 -6.71 5.47
CA ARG A 27 7.18 -5.95 4.34
C ARG A 27 6.24 -4.83 3.99
N VAL A 28 6.76 -3.82 3.31
CA VAL A 28 5.95 -2.69 2.87
C VAL A 28 6.27 -2.36 1.43
N ALA A 29 5.30 -1.77 0.73
CA ALA A 29 5.51 -1.27 -0.62
C ALA A 29 5.00 0.15 -0.66
N THR A 30 5.64 0.99 -1.47
CA THR A 30 5.16 2.35 -1.60
C THR A 30 3.99 2.41 -2.57
N TYR A 31 3.27 3.51 -2.55
CA TYR A 31 2.21 3.71 -3.54
C TYR A 31 2.78 3.58 -4.95
N GLY A 32 3.98 4.10 -5.17
CA GLY A 32 4.62 3.98 -6.47
C GLY A 32 4.99 2.54 -6.82
N ASP A 33 5.43 1.78 -5.83
CA ASP A 33 5.74 0.37 -6.07
C ASP A 33 4.49 -0.39 -6.50
N VAL A 34 3.38 -0.16 -5.82
CA VAL A 34 2.14 -0.84 -6.16
C VAL A 34 1.63 -0.37 -7.52
N ALA A 35 1.76 0.92 -7.81
CA ALA A 35 1.38 1.45 -9.12
C ALA A 35 2.16 0.76 -10.23
N ALA A 36 3.47 0.58 -10.03
CA ALA A 36 4.31 -0.09 -11.03
C ALA A 36 3.88 -1.54 -11.21
N MET A 37 3.61 -2.23 -10.11
CA MET A 37 3.16 -3.61 -10.20
C MET A 37 1.81 -3.72 -10.90
N ALA A 38 0.99 -2.69 -10.80
CA ALA A 38 -0.32 -2.68 -11.45
C ALA A 38 -0.25 -2.17 -12.89
N GLY A 39 0.96 -1.88 -13.39
CA GLY A 39 1.14 -1.51 -14.77
C GLY A 39 1.15 -0.02 -15.06
N ARG A 40 1.07 0.83 -14.04
CA ARG A 40 1.07 2.27 -14.22
C ARG A 40 1.98 2.94 -13.21
N PRO A 41 3.30 2.92 -13.43
CA PRO A 41 4.25 3.40 -12.42
C PRO A 41 4.09 4.86 -12.04
N ARG A 42 3.40 5.64 -12.84
CA ARG A 42 3.18 7.06 -12.50
C ARG A 42 1.89 7.31 -11.74
N ALA A 43 1.16 6.26 -11.39
CA ALA A 43 -0.16 6.42 -10.80
C ALA A 43 -0.15 6.28 -9.28
N ALA A 44 0.93 6.70 -8.62
CA ALA A 44 1.04 6.56 -7.18
C ALA A 44 -0.11 7.27 -6.44
N ARG A 45 -0.50 8.44 -6.91
CA ARG A 45 -1.60 9.16 -6.25
C ARG A 45 -2.90 8.39 -6.34
N ALA A 46 -3.15 7.78 -7.50
CA ALA A 46 -4.36 6.98 -7.66
C ALA A 46 -4.33 5.77 -6.72
N VAL A 47 -3.16 5.16 -6.54
CA VAL A 47 -3.03 4.05 -5.59
C VAL A 47 -3.33 4.53 -4.18
N GLY A 48 -2.81 5.70 -3.81
CA GLY A 48 -3.10 6.26 -2.50
C GLY A 48 -4.58 6.44 -2.26
N ASN A 49 -5.31 6.91 -3.26
CA ASN A 49 -6.75 7.08 -3.15
C ASN A 49 -7.47 5.75 -3.02
N ILE A 50 -7.02 4.76 -3.78
CA ILE A 50 -7.62 3.42 -3.70
C ILE A 50 -7.40 2.83 -2.31
N MET A 51 -6.20 2.96 -1.78
CA MET A 51 -5.90 2.41 -0.46
C MET A 51 -6.70 3.12 0.62
N ARG A 52 -6.87 4.43 0.48
CA ARG A 52 -7.59 5.19 1.50
C ARG A 52 -9.05 4.79 1.59
N THR A 53 -9.64 4.42 0.45
CA THR A 53 -11.06 4.06 0.42
C THR A 53 -11.29 2.56 0.45
N CYS A 54 -10.23 1.77 0.46
CA CYS A 54 -10.35 0.33 0.48
C CYS A 54 -10.78 -0.13 1.87
N GLY A 55 -11.91 -0.78 1.96
CA GLY A 55 -12.37 -1.29 3.24
C GLY A 55 -12.30 -2.80 3.33
N ARG A 56 -11.52 -3.42 2.47
CA ARG A 56 -11.50 -4.88 2.38
C ARG A 56 -10.51 -5.47 3.37
N ALA A 57 -11.01 -6.41 4.17
CA ALA A 57 -10.18 -7.05 5.17
C ALA A 57 -9.11 -7.95 4.54
N ASP A 58 -9.33 -8.41 3.31
CA ASP A 58 -8.38 -9.30 2.67
C ASP A 58 -7.24 -8.56 1.94
N VAL A 59 -7.24 -7.24 2.00
CA VAL A 59 -6.20 -6.44 1.37
C VAL A 59 -5.39 -5.75 2.46
N PRO A 60 -4.08 -6.02 2.54
CA PRO A 60 -3.25 -5.43 3.60
C PRO A 60 -2.89 -3.98 3.29
N CYS A 61 -3.88 -3.10 3.35
CA CYS A 61 -3.68 -1.69 3.01
C CYS A 61 -2.62 -1.03 3.89
N HIS A 62 -2.44 -1.52 5.11
CA HIS A 62 -1.45 -0.95 6.02
C HIS A 62 -0.02 -1.19 5.53
N ARG A 63 0.20 -2.14 4.62
CA ARG A 63 1.52 -2.42 4.09
C ARG A 63 1.86 -1.54 2.88
N VAL A 64 0.93 -0.68 2.46
CA VAL A 64 1.18 0.24 1.36
C VAL A 64 1.39 1.62 1.95
N ILE A 65 2.58 2.16 1.74
CA ILE A 65 3.00 3.38 2.42
C ILE A 65 3.50 4.41 1.41
N ALA A 66 3.87 5.57 1.91
CA ALA A 66 4.32 6.64 1.05
C ALA A 66 5.80 6.50 0.70
N ALA A 67 6.24 7.28 -0.26
CA ALA A 67 7.62 7.27 -0.71
C ALA A 67 8.57 7.54 0.44
N GLY A 68 9.73 6.94 0.37
CA GLY A 68 10.77 7.16 1.37
C GLY A 68 10.53 6.45 2.68
N GLY A 69 9.53 5.59 2.74
CA GLY A 69 9.23 4.85 3.97
C GLY A 69 8.28 5.56 4.89
N ARG A 70 7.72 6.68 4.49
CA ARG A 70 6.75 7.39 5.32
C ARG A 70 5.45 6.60 5.35
N ILE A 71 4.84 6.51 6.51
CA ILE A 71 3.62 5.71 6.59
C ILE A 71 2.44 6.36 5.90
N GLY A 72 2.57 7.61 5.51
CA GLY A 72 1.50 8.29 4.79
C GLY A 72 0.45 8.82 5.75
N GLY A 73 -0.33 9.74 5.25
CA GLY A 73 -1.27 10.41 6.10
C GLY A 73 -2.70 10.05 5.77
N TYR A 74 -3.24 9.08 6.44
CA TYR A 74 -4.67 8.89 6.43
C TYR A 74 -5.17 9.61 7.66
N VAL A 75 -5.89 10.65 7.44
CA VAL A 75 -6.40 11.40 8.56
C VAL A 75 -7.12 10.45 9.51
N GLY A 76 -6.66 10.45 10.77
CA GLY A 76 -7.29 9.65 11.80
C GLY A 76 -6.96 8.17 11.77
N ARG A 77 -6.06 7.73 10.88
CA ARG A 77 -5.74 6.32 10.76
C ARG A 77 -4.28 5.99 10.96
N GLU A 78 -3.46 6.99 11.18
CA GLU A 78 -2.02 6.75 11.32
C GLU A 78 -1.71 5.83 12.49
N THR A 79 -2.40 6.04 13.61
CA THR A 79 -2.14 5.24 14.79
C THR A 79 -2.47 3.77 14.55
N PHE A 80 -3.60 3.53 13.92
CA PHE A 80 -4.01 2.16 13.63
C PHE A 80 -3.04 1.49 12.65
N LYS A 81 -2.67 2.21 11.60
CA LYS A 81 -1.72 1.71 10.62
C LYS A 81 -0.38 1.37 11.27
N ARG A 82 0.08 2.26 12.13
CA ARG A 82 1.33 2.05 12.86
C ARG A 82 1.25 0.80 13.74
N ALA A 83 0.12 0.63 14.41
CA ALA A 83 -0.05 -0.53 15.27
C ALA A 83 -0.01 -1.83 14.48
N LEU A 84 -0.64 -1.85 13.31
CA LEU A 84 -0.63 -3.03 12.48
C LEU A 84 0.78 -3.36 11.99
N LEU A 85 1.52 -2.34 11.58
CA LEU A 85 2.89 -2.55 11.13
C LEU A 85 3.77 -3.05 12.27
N ALA A 86 3.60 -2.48 13.45
CA ALA A 86 4.36 -2.91 14.61
C ALA A 86 4.06 -4.37 14.95
N ALA A 87 2.81 -4.78 14.80
CA ALA A 87 2.43 -6.16 15.06
C ALA A 87 3.12 -7.12 14.09
N GLU A 88 3.57 -6.63 12.95
CA GLU A 88 4.28 -7.44 11.98
C GLU A 88 5.79 -7.36 12.17
N GLY A 89 6.24 -6.72 13.22
CA GLY A 89 7.67 -6.66 13.52
C GLY A 89 8.38 -5.45 12.94
N LEU A 90 7.64 -4.53 12.35
CA LEU A 90 8.25 -3.33 11.77
C LEU A 90 8.32 -2.24 12.83
N ILE A 91 9.37 -1.45 12.74
CA ILE A 91 9.56 -0.34 13.67
C ILE A 91 9.22 0.94 12.95
N VAL A 92 8.29 1.70 13.50
CA VAL A 92 7.91 3.00 12.93
C VAL A 92 8.35 4.08 13.91
N SER A 93 9.10 5.03 13.41
CA SER A 93 9.65 6.08 14.23
C SER A 93 9.67 7.37 13.42
N GLY A 94 9.16 8.45 14.00
CA GLY A 94 9.12 9.72 13.29
C GLY A 94 8.30 9.68 12.01
N GLY A 95 7.25 8.87 12.00
CA GLY A 95 6.40 8.75 10.82
C GLY A 95 6.98 7.93 9.68
N ARG A 96 8.08 7.24 9.92
CA ARG A 96 8.73 6.42 8.91
C ARG A 96 8.99 5.03 9.40
N VAL A 97 8.97 4.09 8.47
CA VAL A 97 9.37 2.71 8.76
C VAL A 97 10.90 2.67 8.79
N ARG A 98 11.46 2.12 9.86
CA ARG A 98 12.91 1.99 9.99
C ARG A 98 13.39 0.89 9.05
N ASP A 99 14.60 1.07 8.55
CA ASP A 99 15.23 0.11 7.65
C ASP A 99 14.37 -0.13 6.41
N PHE A 100 13.80 0.94 5.90
CA PHE A 100 12.87 0.87 4.78
C PHE A 100 13.42 0.05 3.61
N ASP A 101 14.69 0.25 3.23
CA ASP A 101 15.23 -0.46 2.09
C ASP A 101 15.24 -1.97 2.28
N ARG A 102 15.40 -2.40 3.52
CA ARG A 102 15.41 -3.85 3.81
C ARG A 102 14.03 -4.46 3.76
N VAL A 103 13.02 -3.71 4.19
CA VAL A 103 11.67 -4.25 4.27
C VAL A 103 10.80 -3.89 3.09
N ARG A 104 11.34 -3.14 2.15
CA ARG A 104 10.62 -2.76 0.94
C ARG A 104 10.37 -3.97 0.07
N TRP A 105 9.18 -4.03 -0.49
CA TRP A 105 8.77 -5.15 -1.33
C TRP A 105 8.11 -4.61 -2.60
N PRO A 106 8.38 -5.15 -3.77
CA PRO A 106 9.39 -6.20 -3.95
C PRO A 106 10.79 -5.67 -3.71
N GLN A 107 11.69 -6.59 -3.35
CA GLN A 107 13.05 -6.21 -3.06
C GLN A 107 13.69 -5.64 -4.31
N ARG A 108 14.29 -4.47 -4.17
CA ARG A 108 14.97 -3.89 -5.31
C ARG A 108 16.31 -4.53 -5.49
N LYS A 109 16.62 -4.82 -6.74
CA LYS A 109 17.94 -5.31 -7.05
C LYS A 109 18.71 -4.28 -7.79
N ARG A 110 19.98 -4.34 -7.68
CA ARG A 110 20.78 -3.39 -8.32
C ARG A 110 21.50 -3.88 -9.44
#